data_23ad77139c578a93af302d33a5aada2d
#
_entry.id   23ad77139c578a93af302d33a5aada2d
#
_cell.length_a   1.000
_cell.length_b   1.000
_cell.length_c   1.000
_cell.angle_alpha   90.00
_cell.angle_beta   90.00
_cell.angle_gamma   90.00
#
_symmetry.space_group_name_H-M   'P 1'
#
loop_
_entity.id
_entity.type
_entity.pdbx_description
1 polymer ?
#
loop_
_entity_poly.entity_id
_entity_poly.type
_entity_poly.pdbx_seq_one_letter_code
_entity_poly.pdbx_strand_id
1 'polypeptide(L)'
;MKINFNIAEDLENISKEFFLQSSFKVTPEKSYFHQHCLLQHKLIYPTPRKVIFSKKFCVPLELEKGLENLVKKLRLGEDVNYYLSKGSLDLTREDGLLNDFGIYHFHLGSNYEDNFIKRTKEVAFVYINNTTAFFIEAPAHGNSNDVDKLLWFRTRYIKIIHNEQPHLIENFRINGIPSIDIDDIARKKLRKENVNTPIQVDDKTSYMSMGQGFVTSGSSARAIMLANKINNEIVTYALAIKKNFEENPPSNIKSDDQEIILRLINFYGTPGSLNTEYELWKDDKAIYKITYLYKNESSSTLIISEIRKDI
;
A
#
# COMPACT_ATOMS: atom_id res chain seq x y z
N MET A 1 19.35 -20.93 27.49
CA MET A 1 19.02 -19.50 27.21
C MET A 1 17.65 -19.44 26.62
N LYS A 2 16.78 -18.50 27.04
CA LYS A 2 15.43 -18.33 26.48
C LYS A 2 15.31 -16.90 25.92
N ILE A 3 15.04 -16.77 24.61
CA ILE A 3 14.86 -15.49 23.98
C ILE A 3 13.35 -15.26 23.75
N ASN A 4 12.84 -14.16 24.25
CA ASN A 4 11.47 -13.70 24.05
C ASN A 4 11.45 -12.57 23.00
N PHE A 5 10.31 -12.39 22.29
CA PHE A 5 10.08 -11.27 21.41
C PHE A 5 8.58 -11.00 21.24
N ASN A 6 8.23 -9.76 20.90
CA ASN A 6 6.87 -9.34 20.59
C ASN A 6 6.86 -8.45 19.33
N ILE A 7 6.94 -9.09 18.18
CA ILE A 7 7.01 -8.38 16.89
C ILE A 7 5.79 -7.48 16.63
N ALA A 8 4.61 -7.88 17.11
CA ALA A 8 3.40 -7.05 16.90
C ALA A 8 3.52 -5.70 17.64
N GLU A 9 4.02 -5.70 18.85
CA GLU A 9 4.26 -4.49 19.64
C GLU A 9 5.38 -3.64 19.04
N ASP A 10 6.47 -4.27 18.60
CA ASP A 10 7.58 -3.57 17.94
C ASP A 10 7.12 -2.86 16.66
N LEU A 11 6.31 -3.52 15.82
CA LEU A 11 5.74 -2.95 14.60
C LEU A 11 4.81 -1.76 14.90
N GLU A 12 3.99 -1.85 15.96
CA GLU A 12 3.16 -0.74 16.43
C GLU A 12 4.02 0.45 16.87
N ASN A 13 5.06 0.21 17.66
CA ASN A 13 5.94 1.27 18.16
C ASN A 13 6.70 1.95 17.02
N ILE A 14 7.32 1.21 16.11
CA ILE A 14 8.02 1.74 14.93
C ILE A 14 7.08 2.60 14.08
N SER A 15 5.86 2.11 13.84
CA SER A 15 4.88 2.81 13.01
C SER A 15 4.36 4.06 13.71
N LYS A 16 4.14 4.03 15.03
CA LYS A 16 3.75 5.18 15.83
C LYS A 16 4.81 6.27 15.79
N GLU A 17 6.08 5.92 15.97
CA GLU A 17 7.22 6.82 15.88
C GLU A 17 7.30 7.50 14.52
N PHE A 18 7.14 6.73 13.44
CA PHE A 18 7.08 7.25 12.07
C PHE A 18 5.99 8.33 11.93
N PHE A 19 4.78 8.09 12.45
CA PHE A 19 3.67 9.04 12.34
C PHE A 19 3.85 10.27 13.23
N LEU A 20 4.47 10.14 14.40
CA LEU A 20 4.78 11.29 15.26
C LEU A 20 5.76 12.27 14.61
N GLN A 21 6.62 11.79 13.72
CA GLN A 21 7.60 12.61 12.97
C GLN A 21 7.07 13.08 11.61
N SER A 22 5.85 12.70 11.24
CA SER A 22 5.24 13.00 9.94
C SER A 22 4.06 13.96 10.06
N SER A 23 3.60 14.48 8.92
CA SER A 23 2.41 15.32 8.83
C SER A 23 1.14 14.54 8.44
N PHE A 24 1.19 13.21 8.41
CA PHE A 24 0.03 12.38 8.07
C PHE A 24 -1.04 12.43 9.16
N LYS A 25 -2.30 12.45 8.73
CA LYS A 25 -3.42 12.35 9.66
C LYS A 25 -3.75 10.88 9.91
N VAL A 26 -3.68 10.47 11.17
CA VAL A 26 -3.96 9.10 11.64
C VAL A 26 -5.11 9.08 12.64
N THR A 27 -5.69 7.91 12.84
CA THR A 27 -6.70 7.64 13.89
C THR A 27 -5.99 6.96 15.07
N PRO A 28 -5.81 7.63 16.24
CA PRO A 28 -5.03 7.09 17.36
C PRO A 28 -5.56 5.77 17.93
N GLU A 29 -6.87 5.53 17.79
CA GLU A 29 -7.55 4.32 18.31
C GLU A 29 -7.39 3.10 17.39
N LYS A 30 -6.82 3.29 16.19
CA LYS A 30 -6.53 2.22 15.24
C LYS A 30 -5.05 1.86 15.28
N SER A 31 -4.71 0.61 14.96
CA SER A 31 -3.34 0.15 14.82
C SER A 31 -2.52 1.08 13.92
N TYR A 32 -1.41 1.60 14.44
CA TYR A 32 -0.46 2.43 13.69
C TYR A 32 0.18 1.61 12.56
N PHE A 33 0.49 0.35 12.81
CA PHE A 33 1.06 -0.51 11.79
C PHE A 33 0.11 -0.77 10.63
N HIS A 34 -1.18 -0.99 10.90
CA HIS A 34 -2.17 -1.09 9.81
C HIS A 34 -2.32 0.22 9.03
N GLN A 35 -2.26 1.37 9.69
CA GLN A 35 -2.28 2.68 9.02
C GLN A 35 -1.00 2.92 8.22
N HIS A 36 0.14 2.44 8.66
CA HIS A 36 1.38 2.46 7.88
C HIS A 36 1.23 1.64 6.58
N CYS A 37 0.66 0.44 6.66
CA CYS A 37 0.36 -0.37 5.48
C CYS A 37 -0.71 0.26 4.57
N LEU A 38 -1.70 0.97 5.14
CA LEU A 38 -2.67 1.76 4.37
C LEU A 38 -1.99 2.90 3.62
N LEU A 39 -1.04 3.61 4.23
CA LEU A 39 -0.24 4.62 3.56
C LEU A 39 0.52 4.03 2.37
N GLN A 40 1.20 2.90 2.55
CA GLN A 40 1.90 2.21 1.46
C GLN A 40 0.95 1.78 0.33
N HIS A 41 -0.29 1.40 0.65
CA HIS A 41 -1.30 1.09 -0.37
C HIS A 41 -1.76 2.32 -1.14
N LYS A 42 -1.88 3.48 -0.49
CA LYS A 42 -2.33 4.74 -1.11
C LYS A 42 -1.24 5.39 -1.96
N LEU A 43 0.03 5.18 -1.65
CA LEU A 43 1.15 5.74 -2.37
C LEU A 43 1.53 4.92 -3.61
N ILE A 44 2.06 5.61 -4.60
CA ILE A 44 2.56 5.03 -5.85
C ILE A 44 4.06 4.96 -5.77
N TYR A 45 4.60 3.75 -5.80
CA TYR A 45 6.05 3.55 -5.77
C TYR A 45 6.70 4.08 -7.06
N PRO A 46 7.79 4.85 -6.97
CA PRO A 46 8.45 5.47 -8.12
C PRO A 46 9.21 4.42 -8.94
N THR A 47 8.58 3.92 -10.00
CA THR A 47 9.16 3.00 -10.99
C THR A 47 8.74 3.41 -12.40
N PRO A 48 9.61 3.22 -13.42
CA PRO A 48 9.26 3.47 -14.80
C PRO A 48 8.05 2.65 -15.26
N ARG A 49 7.08 3.29 -15.91
CA ARG A 49 5.86 2.64 -16.40
C ARG A 49 5.59 2.96 -17.86
N LYS A 50 5.08 1.98 -18.57
CA LYS A 50 4.44 2.21 -19.87
C LYS A 50 3.15 2.99 -19.63
N VAL A 51 2.98 4.12 -20.32
CA VAL A 51 1.77 4.94 -20.26
C VAL A 51 0.91 4.66 -21.47
N ILE A 52 -0.35 4.30 -21.24
CA ILE A 52 -1.35 3.98 -22.26
C ILE A 52 -2.60 4.82 -21.96
N PHE A 53 -3.25 5.32 -22.99
CA PHE A 53 -4.50 6.05 -22.90
C PHE A 53 -5.64 5.22 -23.48
N SER A 54 -6.81 5.28 -22.84
CA SER A 54 -8.02 4.74 -23.45
C SER A 54 -8.45 5.61 -24.64
N LYS A 55 -9.24 5.04 -25.54
CA LYS A 55 -9.82 5.77 -26.68
C LYS A 55 -10.76 6.92 -26.26
N LYS A 56 -11.25 6.89 -25.03
CA LYS A 56 -12.16 7.89 -24.45
C LYS A 56 -11.46 8.95 -23.62
N PHE A 57 -10.17 8.79 -23.39
CA PHE A 57 -9.43 9.72 -22.54
C PHE A 57 -9.24 11.06 -23.25
N CYS A 58 -9.74 12.11 -22.67
CA CYS A 58 -9.52 13.48 -23.13
C CYS A 58 -9.48 14.42 -21.93
N VAL A 59 -8.77 15.51 -22.06
CA VAL A 59 -8.69 16.59 -21.07
C VAL A 59 -8.90 17.94 -21.74
N PRO A 60 -9.39 18.95 -21.02
CA PRO A 60 -9.39 20.33 -21.49
C PRO A 60 -7.98 20.82 -21.82
N LEU A 61 -7.87 21.71 -22.81
CA LEU A 61 -6.58 22.24 -23.31
C LEU A 61 -5.70 22.84 -22.18
N GLU A 62 -6.32 23.51 -21.22
CA GLU A 62 -5.64 24.11 -20.08
C GLU A 62 -5.00 23.09 -19.13
N LEU A 63 -5.37 21.80 -19.20
CA LEU A 63 -4.82 20.72 -18.39
C LEU A 63 -3.77 19.87 -19.11
N GLU A 64 -3.59 20.07 -20.42
CA GLU A 64 -2.64 19.28 -21.21
C GLU A 64 -1.22 19.36 -20.68
N LYS A 65 -0.77 20.56 -20.25
CA LYS A 65 0.57 20.73 -19.68
C LYS A 65 0.79 19.93 -18.40
N GLY A 66 -0.22 19.91 -17.53
CA GLY A 66 -0.16 19.11 -16.27
C GLY A 66 -0.17 17.61 -16.58
N LEU A 67 -0.98 17.18 -17.56
CA LEU A 67 -1.00 15.80 -18.03
C LEU A 67 0.35 15.37 -18.62
N GLU A 68 0.96 16.18 -19.49
CA GLU A 68 2.28 15.90 -20.07
C GLU A 68 3.35 15.70 -18.98
N ASN A 69 3.35 16.58 -17.96
CA ASN A 69 4.27 16.50 -16.85
C ASN A 69 4.08 15.19 -16.06
N LEU A 70 2.84 14.82 -15.72
CA LEU A 70 2.52 13.57 -15.03
C LEU A 70 2.96 12.35 -15.85
N VAL A 71 2.66 12.34 -17.16
CA VAL A 71 3.04 11.26 -18.09
C VAL A 71 4.55 11.10 -18.16
N LYS A 72 5.29 12.21 -18.28
CA LYS A 72 6.77 12.19 -18.30
C LYS A 72 7.31 11.54 -17.02
N LYS A 73 6.80 11.93 -15.85
CA LYS A 73 7.24 11.38 -14.57
C LYS A 73 6.93 9.89 -14.41
N LEU A 74 5.74 9.46 -14.80
CA LEU A 74 5.37 8.04 -14.79
C LEU A 74 6.30 7.20 -15.71
N ARG A 75 6.68 7.73 -16.89
CA ARG A 75 7.61 7.05 -17.80
C ARG A 75 9.02 6.97 -17.25
N LEU A 76 9.47 8.00 -16.53
CA LEU A 76 10.81 8.06 -15.94
C LEU A 76 10.89 7.34 -14.59
N GLY A 77 9.76 6.97 -13.99
CA GLY A 77 9.72 6.37 -12.65
C GLY A 77 10.00 7.38 -11.54
N GLU A 78 9.67 8.64 -11.77
CA GLU A 78 9.75 9.68 -10.75
C GLU A 78 8.54 9.63 -9.81
N ASP A 79 8.67 10.27 -8.63
CA ASP A 79 7.56 10.43 -7.71
C ASP A 79 6.41 11.22 -8.34
N VAL A 80 5.20 10.69 -8.22
CA VAL A 80 3.95 11.29 -8.71
C VAL A 80 2.91 11.48 -7.59
N ASN A 81 3.27 11.18 -6.34
CA ASN A 81 2.31 11.21 -5.23
C ASN A 81 1.75 12.60 -4.96
N TYR A 82 2.49 13.66 -5.27
CA TYR A 82 2.01 15.03 -5.15
C TYR A 82 0.95 15.43 -6.20
N TYR A 83 0.67 14.60 -7.21
CA TYR A 83 -0.50 14.73 -8.09
C TYR A 83 -1.78 14.15 -7.46
N LEU A 84 -1.66 13.33 -6.42
CA LEU A 84 -2.80 12.86 -5.64
C LEU A 84 -3.43 14.00 -4.85
N SER A 85 -4.67 13.84 -4.41
CA SER A 85 -5.28 14.84 -3.54
C SER A 85 -4.64 14.83 -2.14
N LYS A 86 -4.61 15.97 -1.44
CA LYS A 86 -4.22 16.04 -0.03
C LYS A 86 -5.00 15.03 0.85
N GLY A 87 -6.24 14.71 0.47
CA GLY A 87 -7.08 13.71 1.14
C GLY A 87 -6.56 12.27 0.97
N SER A 88 -5.72 11.99 -0.04
CA SER A 88 -5.11 10.66 -0.19
C SER A 88 -4.13 10.33 0.94
N LEU A 89 -3.54 11.36 1.57
CA LEU A 89 -2.64 11.21 2.72
C LEU A 89 -3.37 11.33 4.09
N ASP A 90 -4.68 11.48 4.07
CA ASP A 90 -5.54 11.41 5.26
C ASP A 90 -5.90 9.95 5.52
N LEU A 91 -5.21 9.31 6.48
CA LEU A 91 -5.41 7.90 6.82
C LEU A 91 -6.63 7.65 7.70
N THR A 92 -7.31 8.71 8.13
CA THR A 92 -8.62 8.58 8.80
C THR A 92 -9.73 8.24 7.81
N ARG A 93 -9.47 8.33 6.49
CA ARG A 93 -10.42 8.09 5.40
C ARG A 93 -9.95 7.00 4.48
N GLU A 94 -10.87 6.16 4.07
CA GLU A 94 -10.64 5.14 3.04
C GLU A 94 -10.87 5.72 1.64
N ASP A 95 -10.06 5.30 0.67
CA ASP A 95 -10.27 5.62 -0.74
C ASP A 95 -11.10 4.51 -1.40
N GLY A 96 -12.40 4.76 -1.53
CA GLY A 96 -13.33 3.76 -2.07
C GLY A 96 -13.09 3.42 -3.54
N LEU A 97 -12.57 4.35 -4.36
CA LEU A 97 -12.23 4.09 -5.75
C LEU A 97 -10.99 3.19 -5.86
N LEU A 98 -9.97 3.51 -5.07
CA LEU A 98 -8.74 2.72 -5.00
C LEU A 98 -9.01 1.33 -4.41
N ASN A 99 -9.72 1.25 -3.28
CA ASN A 99 -9.97 -0.01 -2.59
C ASN A 99 -10.86 -0.96 -3.40
N ASP A 100 -11.87 -0.46 -4.12
CA ASP A 100 -12.75 -1.32 -4.94
C ASP A 100 -12.14 -1.57 -6.33
N PHE A 101 -11.80 -0.53 -7.07
CA PHE A 101 -11.41 -0.67 -8.47
C PHE A 101 -9.90 -0.66 -8.72
N GLY A 102 -9.07 -0.37 -7.71
CA GLY A 102 -7.63 -0.21 -7.90
C GLY A 102 -7.26 1.01 -8.74
N ILE A 103 -8.15 2.01 -8.82
CA ILE A 103 -7.99 3.19 -9.66
C ILE A 103 -7.56 4.38 -8.80
N TYR A 104 -6.46 5.00 -9.20
CA TYR A 104 -5.98 6.27 -8.66
C TYR A 104 -6.63 7.45 -9.38
N HIS A 105 -6.72 8.59 -8.70
CA HIS A 105 -7.15 9.83 -9.33
C HIS A 105 -6.10 10.92 -9.13
N PHE A 106 -5.70 11.58 -10.23
CA PHE A 106 -4.67 12.60 -10.26
C PHE A 106 -5.23 13.95 -10.64
N HIS A 107 -4.80 14.99 -9.93
CA HIS A 107 -4.99 16.36 -10.37
C HIS A 107 -4.01 16.69 -11.51
N LEU A 108 -4.45 17.51 -12.46
CA LEU A 108 -3.70 17.82 -13.68
C LEU A 108 -3.28 19.30 -13.73
N GLY A 109 -3.14 19.95 -12.59
CA GLY A 109 -2.59 21.30 -12.51
C GLY A 109 -1.12 21.35 -12.95
N SER A 110 -0.67 22.52 -13.40
CA SER A 110 0.73 22.76 -13.76
C SER A 110 1.55 23.37 -12.63
N ASN A 111 0.89 23.90 -11.60
CA ASN A 111 1.50 24.61 -10.48
C ASN A 111 1.34 23.82 -9.18
N TYR A 112 2.26 24.07 -8.24
CA TYR A 112 2.22 23.53 -6.88
C TYR A 112 1.43 24.43 -5.94
N GLU A 113 0.77 23.81 -4.97
CA GLU A 113 0.11 24.44 -3.83
C GLU A 113 0.33 23.56 -2.59
N ASP A 114 1.05 24.05 -1.57
CA ASP A 114 1.39 23.29 -0.35
C ASP A 114 1.98 21.90 -0.62
N ASN A 115 3.00 21.83 -1.46
CA ASN A 115 3.69 20.59 -1.89
C ASN A 115 2.84 19.60 -2.71
N PHE A 116 1.63 19.98 -3.13
CA PHE A 116 0.80 19.20 -4.03
C PHE A 116 0.56 19.96 -5.34
N ILE A 117 0.19 19.26 -6.37
CA ILE A 117 -0.31 19.90 -7.58
C ILE A 117 -1.64 20.59 -7.27
N LYS A 118 -1.78 21.83 -7.73
CA LYS A 118 -3.02 22.60 -7.58
C LYS A 118 -4.22 21.77 -8.05
N ARG A 119 -5.26 21.72 -7.23
CA ARG A 119 -6.47 20.97 -7.52
C ARG A 119 -7.15 21.46 -8.82
N THR A 120 -7.58 20.51 -9.63
CA THR A 120 -8.31 20.76 -10.87
C THR A 120 -9.73 20.22 -10.75
N LYS A 121 -10.65 20.75 -11.53
CA LYS A 121 -12.04 20.26 -11.59
C LYS A 121 -12.09 18.86 -12.20
N GLU A 122 -11.35 18.65 -13.28
CA GLU A 122 -11.15 17.35 -13.90
C GLU A 122 -9.97 16.63 -13.21
N VAL A 123 -10.12 15.33 -13.03
CA VAL A 123 -9.07 14.45 -12.48
C VAL A 123 -8.89 13.24 -13.39
N ALA A 124 -7.64 12.88 -13.66
CA ALA A 124 -7.36 11.67 -14.43
C ALA A 124 -7.58 10.42 -13.57
N PHE A 125 -8.45 9.54 -14.01
CA PHE A 125 -8.60 8.20 -13.45
C PHE A 125 -7.64 7.25 -14.14
N VAL A 126 -6.75 6.64 -13.36
CA VAL A 126 -5.63 5.84 -13.88
C VAL A 126 -5.55 4.52 -13.11
N TYR A 127 -5.59 3.42 -13.84
CA TYR A 127 -5.23 2.11 -13.28
C TYR A 127 -3.71 1.95 -13.34
N ILE A 128 -3.08 1.65 -12.21
CA ILE A 128 -1.62 1.54 -12.10
C ILE A 128 -1.22 0.19 -11.52
N ASN A 129 -0.31 -0.48 -12.21
CA ASN A 129 0.43 -1.62 -11.69
C ASN A 129 1.96 -1.36 -11.77
N ASN A 130 2.78 -2.36 -11.53
CA ASN A 130 4.24 -2.20 -11.48
C ASN A 130 4.86 -1.74 -12.81
N THR A 131 4.24 -2.04 -13.95
CA THR A 131 4.81 -1.82 -15.29
C THR A 131 4.01 -0.85 -16.15
N THR A 132 2.75 -0.58 -15.80
CA THR A 132 1.81 0.14 -16.66
C THR A 132 0.97 1.14 -15.87
N ALA A 133 0.74 2.30 -16.47
CA ALA A 133 -0.25 3.29 -16.06
C ALA A 133 -1.24 3.45 -17.22
N PHE A 134 -2.49 3.01 -17.04
CA PHE A 134 -3.55 3.09 -18.02
C PHE A 134 -4.53 4.21 -17.66
N PHE A 135 -4.53 5.27 -18.43
CA PHE A 135 -5.39 6.44 -18.29
C PHE A 135 -6.78 6.13 -18.87
N ILE A 136 -7.78 6.09 -18.00
CA ILE A 136 -9.14 5.61 -18.34
C ILE A 136 -10.02 6.73 -18.83
N GLU A 137 -10.26 7.75 -18.02
CA GLU A 137 -11.06 8.93 -18.28
C GLU A 137 -10.57 10.10 -17.40
N ALA A 138 -10.97 11.33 -17.77
CA ALA A 138 -10.71 12.51 -16.94
C ALA A 138 -12.02 13.25 -16.58
N PRO A 139 -12.85 12.68 -15.70
CA PRO A 139 -14.13 13.29 -15.35
C PRO A 139 -13.98 14.51 -14.44
N ALA A 140 -14.95 15.42 -14.52
CA ALA A 140 -15.09 16.49 -13.55
C ALA A 140 -15.51 15.94 -12.18
N HIS A 141 -14.93 16.49 -11.11
CA HIS A 141 -15.24 16.13 -9.73
C HIS A 141 -15.39 17.38 -8.84
N GLY A 142 -15.93 17.21 -7.62
CA GLY A 142 -16.10 18.29 -6.64
C GLY A 142 -17.54 18.46 -6.18
N ASN A 143 -17.85 19.64 -5.65
CA ASN A 143 -19.15 19.94 -5.01
C ASN A 143 -20.14 20.68 -5.96
N SER A 144 -19.92 20.69 -7.27
CA SER A 144 -20.84 21.33 -8.20
C SER A 144 -22.09 20.46 -8.45
N ASN A 145 -23.23 21.09 -8.78
CA ASN A 145 -24.45 20.38 -9.12
C ASN A 145 -24.34 19.52 -10.39
N ASP A 146 -23.31 19.78 -11.22
CA ASP A 146 -23.05 19.08 -12.47
C ASP A 146 -22.22 17.80 -12.28
N VAL A 147 -21.76 17.50 -11.06
CA VAL A 147 -20.94 16.33 -10.80
C VAL A 147 -21.80 15.09 -10.63
N ASP A 148 -21.47 14.06 -11.37
CA ASP A 148 -22.09 12.74 -11.24
C ASP A 148 -21.92 12.18 -9.82
N LYS A 149 -23.02 12.06 -9.08
CA LYS A 149 -23.05 11.51 -7.71
C LYS A 149 -22.61 10.04 -7.62
N LEU A 150 -22.56 9.36 -8.77
CA LEU A 150 -22.08 7.98 -8.90
C LEU A 150 -20.66 7.89 -9.45
N LEU A 151 -19.99 9.02 -9.68
CA LEU A 151 -18.65 9.10 -10.27
C LEU A 151 -17.68 8.05 -9.72
N TRP A 152 -17.62 7.91 -8.41
CA TRP A 152 -16.67 7.00 -7.70
C TRP A 152 -17.11 5.53 -7.68
N PHE A 153 -18.25 5.18 -8.31
CA PHE A 153 -18.87 3.86 -8.27
C PHE A 153 -19.13 3.26 -9.66
N ARG A 154 -18.79 3.99 -10.74
CA ARG A 154 -19.10 3.61 -12.11
C ARG A 154 -18.29 2.38 -12.55
N THR A 155 -18.98 1.26 -12.76
CA THR A 155 -18.39 0.02 -13.32
C THR A 155 -17.85 0.22 -14.74
N ARG A 156 -18.27 1.26 -15.45
CA ARG A 156 -17.80 1.59 -16.79
C ARG A 156 -16.26 1.71 -16.88
N TYR A 157 -15.58 2.10 -15.81
CA TYR A 157 -14.11 2.20 -15.83
C TYR A 157 -13.48 0.83 -16.04
N ILE A 158 -14.02 -0.19 -15.38
CA ILE A 158 -13.54 -1.56 -15.51
C ILE A 158 -13.94 -2.14 -16.88
N LYS A 159 -15.13 -1.78 -17.41
CA LYS A 159 -15.52 -2.13 -18.77
C LYS A 159 -14.56 -1.55 -19.81
N ILE A 160 -14.04 -0.32 -19.61
CA ILE A 160 -13.03 0.28 -20.49
C ILE A 160 -11.71 -0.51 -20.41
N ILE A 161 -11.22 -0.84 -19.21
CA ILE A 161 -9.99 -1.63 -19.04
C ILE A 161 -10.18 -3.01 -19.70
N HIS A 162 -11.29 -3.68 -19.45
CA HIS A 162 -11.62 -4.98 -20.04
C HIS A 162 -11.59 -4.94 -21.57
N ASN A 163 -12.22 -3.95 -22.18
CA ASN A 163 -12.34 -3.87 -23.64
C ASN A 163 -11.03 -3.46 -24.34
N GLU A 164 -10.18 -2.67 -23.68
CA GLU A 164 -9.00 -2.09 -24.33
C GLU A 164 -7.68 -2.72 -23.85
N GLN A 165 -7.60 -3.16 -22.59
CA GLN A 165 -6.40 -3.70 -21.97
C GLN A 165 -6.74 -4.84 -21.00
N PRO A 166 -7.46 -5.91 -21.42
CA PRO A 166 -7.95 -6.98 -20.52
C PRO A 166 -6.84 -7.66 -19.72
N HIS A 167 -5.63 -7.78 -20.29
CA HIS A 167 -4.49 -8.41 -19.63
C HIS A 167 -4.06 -7.69 -18.33
N LEU A 168 -4.39 -6.41 -18.15
CA LEU A 168 -4.06 -5.66 -16.93
C LEU A 168 -4.86 -6.11 -15.71
N ILE A 169 -6.04 -6.70 -15.92
CA ILE A 169 -6.97 -7.11 -14.86
C ILE A 169 -7.31 -8.61 -14.91
N GLU A 170 -6.69 -9.40 -15.79
CA GLU A 170 -7.00 -10.82 -15.98
C GLU A 170 -6.87 -11.64 -14.68
N ASN A 171 -5.90 -11.32 -13.83
CA ASN A 171 -5.69 -12.01 -12.54
C ASN A 171 -6.85 -11.83 -11.55
N PHE A 172 -7.77 -10.89 -11.81
CA PHE A 172 -8.96 -10.66 -10.99
C PHE A 172 -10.22 -11.28 -11.57
N ARG A 173 -10.11 -11.93 -12.73
CA ARG A 173 -11.25 -12.58 -13.39
C ARG A 173 -11.81 -13.72 -12.56
N ILE A 174 -13.14 -13.76 -12.45
CA ILE A 174 -13.87 -14.85 -11.78
C ILE A 174 -14.36 -15.80 -12.85
N ASN A 175 -14.04 -17.08 -12.70
CA ASN A 175 -14.50 -18.12 -13.58
C ASN A 175 -15.62 -18.94 -12.91
N GLY A 176 -16.63 -19.35 -13.69
CA GLY A 176 -17.66 -20.30 -13.26
C GLY A 176 -18.73 -19.76 -12.31
N ILE A 177 -18.78 -18.46 -12.06
CA ILE A 177 -19.84 -17.85 -11.27
C ILE A 177 -20.80 -17.14 -12.24
N PRO A 178 -22.12 -17.41 -12.16
CA PRO A 178 -23.11 -16.65 -12.90
C PRO A 178 -22.98 -15.15 -12.55
N SER A 179 -23.00 -14.30 -13.54
CA SER A 179 -22.95 -12.87 -13.33
C SER A 179 -24.19 -12.41 -12.57
N ILE A 180 -23.98 -11.59 -11.55
CA ILE A 180 -25.06 -10.86 -10.89
C ILE A 180 -24.90 -9.40 -11.32
N ASP A 181 -25.86 -8.92 -12.10
CA ASP A 181 -25.84 -7.51 -12.53
C ASP A 181 -26.19 -6.62 -11.33
N ILE A 182 -25.15 -5.97 -10.81
CA ILE A 182 -25.26 -4.99 -9.73
C ILE A 182 -25.01 -3.63 -10.36
N ASP A 183 -26.06 -2.82 -10.45
CA ASP A 183 -25.94 -1.46 -10.97
C ASP A 183 -25.09 -0.55 -10.05
N ASP A 184 -24.69 0.61 -10.55
CA ASP A 184 -23.82 1.55 -9.83
C ASP A 184 -24.50 2.13 -8.58
N ILE A 185 -25.84 2.18 -8.51
CA ILE A 185 -26.62 2.64 -7.34
C ILE A 185 -26.57 1.59 -6.23
N ALA A 186 -26.84 0.34 -6.58
CA ALA A 186 -26.75 -0.78 -5.65
C ALA A 186 -25.29 -0.97 -5.14
N ARG A 187 -24.31 -0.88 -6.05
CA ARG A 187 -22.89 -0.89 -5.69
C ARG A 187 -22.53 0.20 -4.69
N LYS A 188 -23.02 1.45 -4.89
CA LYS A 188 -22.80 2.54 -3.94
C LYS A 188 -23.36 2.22 -2.54
N LYS A 189 -24.55 1.62 -2.46
CA LYS A 189 -25.15 1.21 -1.19
C LYS A 189 -24.33 0.11 -0.51
N LEU A 190 -24.02 -0.97 -1.25
CA LEU A 190 -23.25 -2.10 -0.75
C LEU A 190 -21.85 -1.70 -0.28
N ARG A 191 -21.15 -0.84 -1.04
CA ARG A 191 -19.84 -0.32 -0.63
C ARG A 191 -19.89 0.49 0.67
N LYS A 192 -20.97 1.25 0.92
CA LYS A 192 -21.15 1.97 2.19
C LYS A 192 -21.28 1.03 3.39
N GLU A 193 -21.78 -0.17 3.15
CA GLU A 193 -21.90 -1.25 4.15
C GLU A 193 -20.67 -2.18 4.15
N ASN A 194 -19.59 -1.79 3.50
CA ASN A 194 -18.34 -2.56 3.37
C ASN A 194 -18.51 -3.92 2.68
N VAL A 195 -19.52 -4.06 1.84
CA VAL A 195 -19.80 -5.29 1.09
C VAL A 195 -19.06 -5.26 -0.24
N ASN A 196 -18.17 -6.23 -0.45
CA ASN A 196 -17.49 -6.45 -1.72
C ASN A 196 -18.42 -7.18 -2.69
N THR A 197 -18.47 -6.70 -3.92
CA THR A 197 -19.31 -7.30 -4.96
C THR A 197 -18.51 -7.53 -6.23
N PRO A 198 -18.76 -8.62 -6.97
CA PRO A 198 -18.20 -8.82 -8.29
C PRO A 198 -18.53 -7.65 -9.22
N ILE A 199 -17.64 -7.37 -10.16
CA ILE A 199 -17.80 -6.32 -11.16
C ILE A 199 -18.08 -7.01 -12.49
N GLN A 200 -19.35 -7.01 -12.90
CA GLN A 200 -19.75 -7.54 -14.19
C GLN A 200 -19.43 -6.55 -15.29
N VAL A 201 -18.74 -7.01 -16.34
CA VAL A 201 -18.35 -6.20 -17.49
C VAL A 201 -19.15 -6.56 -18.76
N ASP A 202 -19.52 -7.83 -18.90
CA ASP A 202 -20.40 -8.37 -19.93
C ASP A 202 -21.19 -9.59 -19.39
N ASP A 203 -22.00 -10.25 -20.23
CA ASP A 203 -22.88 -11.38 -19.84
C ASP A 203 -22.11 -12.61 -19.32
N LYS A 204 -20.80 -12.71 -19.57
CA LYS A 204 -19.98 -13.91 -19.27
C LYS A 204 -18.79 -13.60 -18.39
N THR A 205 -18.47 -12.30 -18.17
CA THR A 205 -17.23 -11.91 -17.52
C THR A 205 -17.50 -11.03 -16.32
N SER A 206 -16.97 -11.48 -15.18
CA SER A 206 -16.95 -10.73 -13.94
C SER A 206 -15.53 -10.70 -13.37
N TYR A 207 -15.24 -9.66 -12.60
CA TYR A 207 -13.99 -9.49 -11.91
C TYR A 207 -14.20 -9.34 -10.41
N MET A 208 -13.24 -9.84 -9.61
CA MET A 208 -13.09 -9.41 -8.23
C MET A 208 -12.60 -7.96 -8.18
N SER A 209 -12.78 -7.34 -7.05
CA SER A 209 -12.25 -5.99 -6.78
C SER A 209 -10.74 -5.93 -7.03
N MET A 210 -10.26 -5.13 -7.99
CA MET A 210 -8.83 -4.95 -8.31
C MET A 210 -8.06 -4.30 -7.16
N GLY A 211 -8.71 -3.44 -6.37
CA GLY A 211 -8.17 -2.89 -5.13
C GLY A 211 -8.26 -3.82 -3.93
N GLN A 212 -8.78 -5.05 -4.13
CA GLN A 212 -9.04 -6.11 -3.14
C GLN A 212 -10.19 -5.80 -2.17
N GLY A 213 -10.86 -4.65 -2.30
CA GLY A 213 -12.05 -4.30 -1.54
C GLY A 213 -11.81 -3.94 -0.08
N PHE A 214 -12.79 -4.26 0.76
CA PHE A 214 -12.84 -3.89 2.16
C PHE A 214 -12.99 -5.12 3.05
N VAL A 215 -12.48 -5.05 4.27
CA VAL A 215 -12.86 -5.95 5.36
C VAL A 215 -14.11 -5.42 6.06
N THR A 216 -14.75 -6.23 6.89
CA THR A 216 -16.01 -5.86 7.59
C THR A 216 -15.91 -4.57 8.41
N SER A 217 -14.73 -4.24 8.94
CA SER A 217 -14.49 -2.96 9.64
C SER A 217 -14.44 -1.73 8.72
N GLY A 218 -14.55 -1.90 7.40
CA GLY A 218 -14.44 -0.85 6.40
C GLY A 218 -13.01 -0.50 5.99
N SER A 219 -12.00 -1.12 6.59
CA SER A 219 -10.60 -0.91 6.22
C SER A 219 -10.26 -1.59 4.90
N SER A 220 -9.24 -1.07 4.20
CA SER A 220 -8.72 -1.69 2.97
C SER A 220 -8.26 -3.12 3.23
N ALA A 221 -8.85 -4.08 2.52
CA ALA A 221 -8.43 -5.49 2.61
C ALA A 221 -6.97 -5.65 2.16
N ARG A 222 -6.53 -4.89 1.15
CA ARG A 222 -5.14 -4.90 0.68
C ARG A 222 -4.15 -4.43 1.74
N ALA A 223 -4.49 -3.37 2.48
CA ALA A 223 -3.64 -2.88 3.57
C ALA A 223 -3.51 -3.92 4.70
N ILE A 224 -4.61 -4.59 5.06
CA ILE A 224 -4.62 -5.66 6.07
C ILE A 224 -3.80 -6.88 5.59
N MET A 225 -3.96 -7.29 4.33
CA MET A 225 -3.17 -8.39 3.78
C MET A 225 -1.68 -8.05 3.70
N LEU A 226 -1.33 -6.80 3.40
CA LEU A 226 0.05 -6.32 3.42
C LEU A 226 0.62 -6.40 4.84
N ALA A 227 -0.12 -5.90 5.84
CA ALA A 227 0.29 -5.96 7.24
C ALA A 227 0.54 -7.41 7.70
N ASN A 228 -0.36 -8.33 7.36
CA ASN A 228 -0.20 -9.75 7.69
C ASN A 228 1.04 -10.37 7.03
N LYS A 229 1.31 -10.04 5.76
CA LYS A 229 2.49 -10.54 5.05
C LYS A 229 3.78 -10.04 5.69
N ILE A 230 3.87 -8.74 5.96
CA ILE A 230 5.04 -8.14 6.62
C ILE A 230 5.25 -8.76 8.01
N ASN A 231 4.21 -8.81 8.84
CA ASN A 231 4.30 -9.40 10.17
C ASN A 231 4.80 -10.87 10.13
N ASN A 232 4.20 -11.70 9.26
CA ASN A 232 4.58 -13.10 9.17
C ASN A 232 6.02 -13.30 8.72
N GLU A 233 6.50 -12.49 7.77
CA GLU A 233 7.89 -12.54 7.29
C GLU A 233 8.86 -12.14 8.40
N ILE A 234 8.58 -11.04 9.13
CA ILE A 234 9.41 -10.58 10.24
C ILE A 234 9.43 -11.58 11.41
N VAL A 235 8.28 -12.18 11.75
CA VAL A 235 8.21 -13.24 12.75
C VAL A 235 9.06 -14.44 12.34
N THR A 236 9.05 -14.82 11.06
CA THR A 236 9.89 -15.90 10.53
C THR A 236 11.37 -15.61 10.73
N TYR A 237 11.80 -14.37 10.46
CA TYR A 237 13.18 -13.96 10.68
C TYR A 237 13.55 -13.92 12.17
N ALA A 238 12.66 -13.41 13.03
CA ALA A 238 12.87 -13.40 14.48
C ALA A 238 13.03 -14.83 15.05
N LEU A 239 12.23 -15.78 14.55
CA LEU A 239 12.36 -17.21 14.93
C LEU A 239 13.69 -17.80 14.47
N ALA A 240 14.15 -17.49 13.28
CA ALA A 240 15.45 -17.95 12.77
C ALA A 240 16.62 -17.37 13.59
N ILE A 241 16.55 -16.08 13.92
CA ILE A 241 17.53 -15.42 14.80
C ILE A 241 17.55 -16.07 16.18
N LYS A 242 16.37 -16.24 16.80
CA LYS A 242 16.22 -16.89 18.09
C LYS A 242 16.88 -18.27 18.09
N LYS A 243 16.54 -19.12 17.10
CA LYS A 243 17.10 -20.45 16.96
C LYS A 243 18.63 -20.42 16.85
N ASN A 244 19.18 -19.52 16.03
CA ASN A 244 20.62 -19.38 15.85
C ASN A 244 21.34 -19.06 17.18
N PHE A 245 20.81 -18.11 17.96
CA PHE A 245 21.39 -17.75 19.27
C PHE A 245 21.21 -18.82 20.35
N GLU A 246 20.11 -19.58 20.31
CA GLU A 246 19.88 -20.69 21.26
C GLU A 246 20.80 -21.88 20.97
N GLU A 247 21.10 -22.16 19.70
CA GLU A 247 22.02 -23.22 19.28
C GLU A 247 23.50 -22.82 19.40
N ASN A 248 23.81 -21.53 19.19
CA ASN A 248 25.17 -20.99 19.17
C ASN A 248 25.26 -19.74 20.06
N PRO A 249 25.10 -19.89 21.39
CA PRO A 249 25.10 -18.74 22.28
C PRO A 249 26.49 -18.06 22.32
N PRO A 250 26.54 -16.71 22.21
CA PRO A 250 27.76 -15.97 22.36
C PRO A 250 28.36 -16.19 23.75
N SER A 251 29.69 -16.16 23.87
CA SER A 251 30.44 -16.47 25.12
C SER A 251 30.13 -15.51 26.28
N ASN A 252 29.66 -14.30 25.98
CA ASN A 252 29.25 -13.28 26.95
C ASN A 252 27.80 -13.42 27.45
N ILE A 253 27.04 -14.38 26.91
CA ILE A 253 25.69 -14.73 27.35
C ILE A 253 25.74 -16.09 28.06
N LYS A 254 25.48 -16.09 29.36
CA LYS A 254 25.43 -17.34 30.15
C LYS A 254 24.08 -18.04 29.97
N SER A 255 24.09 -19.38 30.08
CA SER A 255 22.87 -20.20 29.96
C SER A 255 21.77 -19.86 30.98
N ASP A 256 22.17 -19.32 32.14
CA ASP A 256 21.29 -18.97 33.26
C ASP A 256 20.83 -17.51 33.25
N ASP A 257 21.14 -16.76 32.22
CA ASP A 257 20.68 -15.38 32.06
C ASP A 257 19.15 -15.33 31.99
N GLN A 258 18.54 -14.52 32.85
CA GLN A 258 17.11 -14.65 33.18
C GLN A 258 16.18 -14.18 32.07
N GLU A 259 16.47 -13.09 31.43
CA GLU A 259 15.56 -12.58 30.36
C GLU A 259 16.36 -11.92 29.25
N ILE A 260 16.26 -12.52 28.08
CA ILE A 260 16.82 -11.98 26.86
C ILE A 260 15.67 -11.65 25.92
N ILE A 261 15.64 -10.42 25.44
CA ILE A 261 14.58 -9.92 24.58
C ILE A 261 15.17 -9.57 23.20
N LEU A 262 14.59 -10.13 22.15
CA LEU A 262 14.86 -9.73 20.78
C LEU A 262 13.81 -8.69 20.36
N ARG A 263 14.22 -7.46 20.04
CA ARG A 263 13.38 -6.35 19.60
C ARG A 263 13.65 -6.03 18.13
N LEU A 264 12.59 -5.91 17.34
CA LEU A 264 12.67 -5.31 16.01
C LEU A 264 12.82 -3.80 16.17
N ILE A 265 13.83 -3.22 15.54
CA ILE A 265 14.07 -1.76 15.59
C ILE A 265 13.86 -1.06 14.26
N ASN A 266 13.92 -1.79 13.14
CA ASN A 266 13.66 -1.25 11.83
C ASN A 266 13.32 -2.33 10.81
N PHE A 267 12.54 -1.98 9.78
CA PHE A 267 12.30 -2.82 8.62
C PHE A 267 12.09 -1.95 7.36
N TYR A 268 12.51 -2.44 6.21
CA TYR A 268 12.33 -1.77 4.92
C TYR A 268 12.32 -2.77 3.78
N GLY A 269 11.74 -2.37 2.65
CA GLY A 269 11.54 -3.23 1.49
C GLY A 269 10.08 -3.63 1.29
N THR A 270 9.86 -4.67 0.51
CA THR A 270 8.52 -5.21 0.21
C THR A 270 8.41 -6.65 0.69
N PRO A 271 7.21 -7.17 0.99
CA PRO A 271 7.03 -8.58 1.33
C PRO A 271 7.67 -9.52 0.31
N GLY A 272 8.42 -10.49 0.80
CA GLY A 272 9.28 -11.39 0.01
C GLY A 272 10.71 -10.87 -0.20
N SER A 273 11.01 -9.64 0.26
CA SER A 273 12.35 -9.04 0.17
C SER A 273 12.61 -8.03 1.30
N LEU A 274 12.05 -8.28 2.47
CA LEU A 274 12.23 -7.39 3.63
C LEU A 274 13.66 -7.49 4.17
N ASN A 275 14.21 -6.33 4.48
CA ASN A 275 15.39 -6.19 5.31
C ASN A 275 14.94 -5.74 6.70
N THR A 276 15.55 -6.28 7.73
CA THR A 276 15.16 -6.04 9.11
C THR A 276 16.36 -5.83 10.01
N GLU A 277 16.21 -4.98 10.99
CA GLU A 277 17.21 -4.73 12.02
C GLU A 277 16.61 -5.05 13.37
N TYR A 278 17.36 -5.79 14.19
CA TYR A 278 16.97 -6.16 15.52
C TYR A 278 18.07 -5.80 16.51
N GLU A 279 17.67 -5.68 17.77
CA GLU A 279 18.58 -5.65 18.91
C GLU A 279 18.26 -6.77 19.87
N LEU A 280 19.32 -7.41 20.39
CA LEU A 280 19.21 -8.35 21.49
C LEU A 280 19.49 -7.61 22.79
N TRP A 281 18.53 -7.64 23.71
CA TRP A 281 18.56 -6.92 24.97
C TRP A 281 18.72 -7.86 26.15
N LYS A 282 19.52 -7.44 27.12
CA LYS A 282 19.72 -8.09 28.42
C LYS A 282 19.82 -7.02 29.50
N ASP A 283 19.11 -7.19 30.64
CA ASP A 283 19.13 -6.24 31.75
C ASP A 283 18.92 -4.77 31.30
N ASP A 284 17.88 -4.55 30.46
CA ASP A 284 17.53 -3.26 29.87
C ASP A 284 18.62 -2.59 29.01
N LYS A 285 19.56 -3.37 28.50
CA LYS A 285 20.65 -2.90 27.63
C LYS A 285 20.72 -3.71 26.34
N ALA A 286 20.82 -3.02 25.23
CA ALA A 286 21.13 -3.65 23.95
C ALA A 286 22.58 -4.17 23.97
N ILE A 287 22.77 -5.45 23.67
CA ILE A 287 24.07 -6.13 23.67
C ILE A 287 24.54 -6.53 22.27
N TYR A 288 23.59 -6.82 21.37
CA TYR A 288 23.88 -7.14 19.97
C TYR A 288 22.94 -6.37 19.04
N LYS A 289 23.47 -5.89 17.93
CA LYS A 289 22.71 -5.46 16.75
C LYS A 289 22.74 -6.57 15.71
N ILE A 290 21.59 -6.90 15.16
CA ILE A 290 21.40 -7.99 14.21
C ILE A 290 20.70 -7.42 12.98
N THR A 291 21.33 -7.56 11.82
CA THR A 291 20.74 -7.14 10.56
C THR A 291 20.49 -8.36 9.69
N TYR A 292 19.25 -8.53 9.24
CA TYR A 292 18.87 -9.55 8.29
C TYR A 292 18.67 -8.90 6.92
N LEU A 293 19.55 -9.23 5.99
CA LEU A 293 19.53 -8.71 4.63
C LEU A 293 19.04 -9.77 3.66
N TYR A 294 17.94 -9.48 2.97
CA TYR A 294 17.48 -10.26 1.84
C TYR A 294 18.38 -9.97 0.62
N LYS A 295 18.90 -11.00 -0.03
CA LYS A 295 19.71 -10.88 -1.24
C LYS A 295 18.97 -11.34 -2.49
N ASN A 296 18.32 -12.50 -2.44
CA ASN A 296 17.47 -13.07 -3.49
C ASN A 296 16.68 -14.26 -2.93
N GLU A 297 15.80 -14.87 -3.74
CA GLU A 297 14.93 -15.99 -3.35
C GLU A 297 15.65 -17.20 -2.70
N SER A 298 16.96 -17.34 -2.92
CA SER A 298 17.77 -18.45 -2.41
C SER A 298 18.80 -18.05 -1.36
N SER A 299 18.96 -16.77 -1.04
CA SER A 299 19.98 -16.30 -0.10
C SER A 299 19.56 -15.10 0.71
N SER A 300 19.83 -15.17 1.98
CA SER A 300 19.79 -14.06 2.94
C SER A 300 21.08 -14.01 3.73
N THR A 301 21.42 -12.85 4.27
CA THR A 301 22.60 -12.68 5.11
C THR A 301 22.19 -12.19 6.47
N LEU A 302 22.62 -12.92 7.48
CA LEU A 302 22.51 -12.52 8.88
C LEU A 302 23.84 -11.90 9.31
N ILE A 303 23.84 -10.64 9.70
CA ILE A 303 25.00 -9.91 10.22
C ILE A 303 24.74 -9.65 11.69
N ILE A 304 25.63 -10.13 12.54
CA ILE A 304 25.57 -9.98 14.00
C ILE A 304 26.77 -9.15 14.43
N SER A 305 26.55 -8.05 15.12
CA SER A 305 27.59 -7.20 15.70
C SER A 305 27.34 -6.94 17.17
N GLU A 306 28.37 -7.11 17.98
CA GLU A 306 28.33 -6.75 19.39
C GLU A 306 28.30 -5.22 19.54
N ILE A 307 27.40 -4.71 20.38
CA ILE A 307 27.35 -3.29 20.70
C ILE A 307 28.40 -3.04 21.76
N ARG A 308 29.58 -2.53 21.34
CA ARG A 308 30.62 -2.09 22.25
C ARG A 308 30.16 -0.81 22.93
N LYS A 309 30.26 -0.74 24.24
CA LYS A 309 30.24 0.51 24.97
C LYS A 309 31.52 1.25 24.66
N ASP A 310 31.41 2.44 24.06
CA ASP A 310 32.49 3.42 24.18
C ASP A 310 32.59 3.74 25.70
N ILE A 311 33.74 3.42 26.26
CA ILE A 311 34.12 3.65 27.68
C ILE A 311 34.32 5.14 27.91
#